data_b94016c3b3aa28d8b100ead1d7d72fb5
#
_entry.id   b94016c3b3aa28d8b100ead1d7d72fb5
#
_cell.length_a   1.000
_cell.length_b   1.000
_cell.length_c   1.000
_cell.angle_alpha   90.00
_cell.angle_beta   90.00
_cell.angle_gamma   90.00
#
_symmetry.space_group_name_H-M   'P 1'
#
loop_
_entity.id
_entity.type
_entity.pdbx_description
1 polymer ?
#
loop_
_entity_poly.entity_id
_entity_poly.type
_entity_poly.pdbx_seq_one_letter_code
_entity_poly.pdbx_strand_id
1 'polypeptide(L)'
;MNKLLIMKKLILYTLLLFVSFSYGQKKELRNANKFYTSGEYSSALDLLDSSKSLFDSSDDKIKSQVMLLYGKIHTSMEDFSLAIKAFDMSRNMGISNQILSPELSKLETAIITSAVGDNETENFSEAAKKLKMVYDINPEINQEYLYYAASSAVNSMDYNLALEYYLLLSDIKYEGIETKFYITEVASGSEIEINSETEFNLLKKSKDYSNPRE
;
A
#
# COMPACT_ATOMS: atom_id res chain seq x y z
N MET A 1 -27.23 28.15 -45.28
CA MET A 1 -27.91 27.95 -43.96
C MET A 1 -27.89 26.51 -43.46
N ASN A 2 -27.95 25.48 -44.31
CA ASN A 2 -27.98 24.06 -43.88
C ASN A 2 -26.67 23.51 -43.26
N LYS A 3 -25.49 23.93 -43.77
CA LYS A 3 -24.18 23.39 -43.26
C LYS A 3 -23.93 23.73 -41.78
N LEU A 4 -24.27 24.94 -41.36
CA LEU A 4 -24.10 25.37 -39.98
C LEU A 4 -25.05 24.63 -39.03
N LEU A 5 -26.24 24.31 -39.46
CA LEU A 5 -27.23 23.54 -38.69
C LEU A 5 -26.81 22.06 -38.52
N ILE A 6 -26.24 21.48 -39.58
CA ILE A 6 -25.70 20.11 -39.59
C ILE A 6 -24.48 20.04 -38.63
N MET A 7 -23.55 21.02 -38.72
CA MET A 7 -22.42 21.10 -37.79
C MET A 7 -22.86 21.22 -36.31
N LYS A 8 -23.85 22.09 -36.02
CA LYS A 8 -24.38 22.22 -34.64
C LYS A 8 -25.01 20.92 -34.16
N LYS A 9 -25.77 20.20 -35.01
CA LYS A 9 -26.34 18.90 -34.65
C LYS A 9 -25.24 17.84 -34.42
N LEU A 10 -24.21 17.80 -35.27
CA LEU A 10 -23.07 16.89 -35.12
C LEU A 10 -22.33 17.10 -33.82
N ILE A 11 -22.06 18.38 -33.48
CA ILE A 11 -21.42 18.77 -32.19
C ILE A 11 -22.31 18.37 -31.00
N LEU A 12 -23.63 18.52 -31.12
CA LEU A 12 -24.53 18.13 -30.02
C LEU A 12 -24.57 16.60 -29.84
N TYR A 13 -24.58 15.81 -30.94
CA TYR A 13 -24.51 14.36 -30.85
C TYR A 13 -23.18 13.84 -30.28
N THR A 14 -22.06 14.44 -30.68
CA THR A 14 -20.75 14.10 -30.10
C THR A 14 -20.70 14.44 -28.63
N LEU A 15 -21.21 15.58 -28.18
CA LEU A 15 -21.28 15.96 -26.77
C LEU A 15 -22.15 15.00 -25.97
N LEU A 16 -23.30 14.57 -26.49
CA LEU A 16 -24.18 13.59 -25.85
C LEU A 16 -23.52 12.21 -25.71
N LEU A 17 -22.76 11.77 -26.73
CA LEU A 17 -21.99 10.53 -26.65
C LEU A 17 -20.90 10.59 -25.57
N PHE A 18 -20.16 11.70 -25.47
CA PHE A 18 -19.12 11.87 -24.44
C PHE A 18 -19.70 11.84 -23.00
N VAL A 19 -20.85 12.48 -22.78
CA VAL A 19 -21.53 12.49 -21.47
C VAL A 19 -22.00 11.08 -21.10
N SER A 20 -22.52 10.32 -22.05
CA SER A 20 -22.99 8.95 -21.82
C SER A 20 -21.85 7.98 -21.47
N PHE A 21 -20.68 8.15 -22.11
CA PHE A 21 -19.49 7.34 -21.84
C PHE A 21 -18.93 7.61 -20.45
N SER A 22 -18.78 8.87 -20.05
CA SER A 22 -18.28 9.25 -18.73
C SER A 22 -19.20 8.80 -17.60
N TYR A 23 -20.52 8.77 -17.83
CA TYR A 23 -21.48 8.26 -16.86
C TYR A 23 -21.35 6.73 -16.68
N GLY A 24 -21.15 5.98 -17.78
CA GLY A 24 -20.94 4.54 -17.76
C GLY A 24 -19.72 4.15 -16.94
N GLN A 25 -18.58 4.80 -17.14
CA GLN A 25 -17.33 4.55 -16.41
C GLN A 25 -17.50 4.68 -14.89
N LYS A 26 -18.08 5.80 -14.44
CA LYS A 26 -18.33 6.05 -13.02
C LYS A 26 -19.33 5.08 -12.41
N LYS A 27 -20.33 4.64 -13.19
CA LYS A 27 -21.34 3.68 -12.75
C LYS A 27 -20.69 2.31 -12.51
N GLU A 28 -19.90 1.80 -13.47
CA GLU A 28 -19.26 0.50 -13.33
C GLU A 28 -18.20 0.49 -12.23
N LEU A 29 -17.39 1.54 -12.08
CA LEU A 29 -16.46 1.67 -10.98
C LEU A 29 -17.17 1.66 -9.60
N ARG A 30 -18.31 2.36 -9.51
CA ARG A 30 -19.12 2.36 -8.27
C ARG A 30 -19.73 0.98 -7.98
N ASN A 31 -20.15 0.25 -9.01
CA ASN A 31 -20.70 -1.09 -8.85
C ASN A 31 -19.60 -2.07 -8.40
N ALA A 32 -18.41 -2.04 -9.01
CA ALA A 32 -17.26 -2.83 -8.59
C ALA A 32 -16.88 -2.53 -7.12
N ASN A 33 -16.88 -1.24 -6.73
CA ASN A 33 -16.62 -0.88 -5.35
C ASN A 33 -17.71 -1.38 -4.36
N LYS A 34 -18.97 -1.51 -4.79
CA LYS A 34 -20.02 -2.13 -3.97
C LYS A 34 -19.74 -3.62 -3.75
N PHE A 35 -19.38 -4.37 -4.79
CA PHE A 35 -18.99 -5.77 -4.63
C PHE A 35 -17.78 -5.91 -3.69
N TYR A 36 -16.75 -5.06 -3.84
CA TYR A 36 -15.62 -5.04 -2.92
C TYR A 36 -16.05 -4.80 -1.47
N THR A 37 -16.90 -3.81 -1.21
CA THR A 37 -17.35 -3.47 0.16
C THR A 37 -18.28 -4.53 0.76
N SER A 38 -18.90 -5.37 -0.07
CA SER A 38 -19.71 -6.53 0.37
C SER A 38 -18.85 -7.80 0.56
N GLY A 39 -17.55 -7.76 0.33
CA GLY A 39 -16.66 -8.93 0.40
C GLY A 39 -16.70 -9.84 -0.83
N GLU A 40 -17.41 -9.42 -1.88
CA GLU A 40 -17.54 -10.17 -3.14
C GLU A 40 -16.37 -9.85 -4.08
N TYR A 41 -15.14 -10.18 -3.65
CA TYR A 41 -13.92 -9.75 -4.32
C TYR A 41 -13.79 -10.26 -5.75
N SER A 42 -14.14 -11.53 -6.00
CA SER A 42 -14.14 -12.11 -7.35
C SER A 42 -15.13 -11.39 -8.27
N SER A 43 -16.35 -11.08 -7.80
CA SER A 43 -17.34 -10.34 -8.59
C SER A 43 -16.88 -8.91 -8.88
N ALA A 44 -16.18 -8.28 -7.94
CA ALA A 44 -15.60 -6.95 -8.15
C ALA A 44 -14.51 -6.99 -9.24
N LEU A 45 -13.63 -7.99 -9.20
CA LEU A 45 -12.56 -8.20 -10.18
C LEU A 45 -13.15 -8.46 -11.57
N ASP A 46 -14.08 -9.42 -11.70
CA ASP A 46 -14.75 -9.77 -12.96
C ASP A 46 -15.43 -8.56 -13.61
N LEU A 47 -16.06 -7.70 -12.78
CA LEU A 47 -16.68 -6.48 -13.30
C LEU A 47 -15.65 -5.48 -13.82
N LEU A 48 -14.54 -5.29 -13.10
CA LEU A 48 -13.45 -4.41 -13.55
C LEU A 48 -12.83 -4.93 -14.84
N ASP A 49 -12.55 -6.23 -14.95
CA ASP A 49 -11.95 -6.85 -16.12
C ASP A 49 -12.87 -6.82 -17.35
N SER A 50 -14.15 -7.12 -17.17
CA SER A 50 -15.14 -7.04 -18.26
C SER A 50 -15.38 -5.60 -18.73
N SER A 51 -15.17 -4.61 -17.86
CA SER A 51 -15.28 -3.17 -18.16
C SER A 51 -13.95 -2.53 -18.59
N LYS A 52 -12.88 -3.30 -18.75
CA LYS A 52 -11.53 -2.78 -19.03
C LYS A 52 -11.49 -1.81 -20.20
N SER A 53 -12.10 -2.16 -21.35
CA SER A 53 -12.13 -1.31 -22.53
C SER A 53 -12.81 0.04 -22.28
N LEU A 54 -13.82 0.05 -21.41
CA LEU A 54 -14.51 1.27 -20.98
C LEU A 54 -13.58 2.15 -20.13
N PHE A 55 -12.79 1.56 -19.21
CA PHE A 55 -11.87 2.30 -18.39
C PHE A 55 -10.61 2.75 -19.13
N ASP A 56 -10.11 1.97 -20.10
CA ASP A 56 -8.96 2.35 -20.92
C ASP A 56 -9.20 3.66 -21.70
N SER A 57 -10.46 3.96 -22.01
CA SER A 57 -10.87 5.21 -22.69
C SER A 57 -11.15 6.37 -21.72
N SER A 58 -11.02 6.18 -20.40
CA SER A 58 -11.29 7.21 -19.40
C SER A 58 -10.09 8.15 -19.17
N ASP A 59 -10.33 9.22 -18.41
CA ASP A 59 -9.27 10.10 -17.92
C ASP A 59 -8.40 9.42 -16.84
N ASP A 60 -7.23 9.97 -16.58
CA ASP A 60 -6.28 9.41 -15.60
C ASP A 60 -6.86 9.39 -14.17
N LYS A 61 -7.78 10.29 -13.85
CA LYS A 61 -8.47 10.30 -12.56
C LYS A 61 -9.34 9.05 -12.38
N ILE A 62 -10.07 8.63 -13.38
CA ILE A 62 -10.86 7.39 -13.32
C ILE A 62 -9.93 6.19 -13.35
N LYS A 63 -8.92 6.18 -14.22
CA LYS A 63 -7.94 5.09 -14.30
C LYS A 63 -7.22 4.88 -12.97
N SER A 64 -6.78 5.95 -12.31
CA SER A 64 -6.11 5.85 -11.01
C SER A 64 -7.02 5.26 -9.93
N GLN A 65 -8.32 5.60 -9.94
CA GLN A 65 -9.29 5.03 -9.01
C GLN A 65 -9.59 3.55 -9.31
N VAL A 66 -9.62 3.16 -10.59
CA VAL A 66 -9.74 1.76 -11.00
C VAL A 66 -8.55 0.95 -10.51
N MET A 67 -7.32 1.45 -10.72
CA MET A 67 -6.11 0.78 -10.24
C MET A 67 -6.04 0.72 -8.71
N LEU A 68 -6.49 1.77 -8.01
CA LEU A 68 -6.62 1.74 -6.56
C LEU A 68 -7.56 0.61 -6.10
N LEU A 69 -8.69 0.44 -6.78
CA LEU A 69 -9.65 -0.62 -6.44
C LEU A 69 -9.08 -2.02 -6.76
N TYR A 70 -8.37 -2.21 -7.88
CA TYR A 70 -7.63 -3.44 -8.13
C TYR A 70 -6.65 -3.77 -7.00
N GLY A 71 -5.86 -2.77 -6.56
CA GLY A 71 -4.93 -2.94 -5.45
C GLY A 71 -5.62 -3.41 -4.16
N LYS A 72 -6.75 -2.80 -3.83
CA LYS A 72 -7.56 -3.17 -2.66
C LYS A 72 -8.13 -4.60 -2.77
N ILE A 73 -8.65 -4.96 -3.94
CA ILE A 73 -9.19 -6.31 -4.20
C ILE A 73 -8.08 -7.35 -4.06
N HIS A 74 -6.94 -7.17 -4.73
CA HIS A 74 -5.82 -8.09 -4.67
C HIS A 74 -5.20 -8.17 -3.26
N THR A 75 -5.19 -7.09 -2.49
CA THR A 75 -4.80 -7.14 -1.06
C THR A 75 -5.71 -8.07 -0.28
N SER A 76 -7.04 -7.96 -0.48
CA SER A 76 -8.03 -8.80 0.21
C SER A 76 -8.03 -10.26 -0.24
N MET A 77 -7.50 -10.54 -1.44
CA MET A 77 -7.33 -11.90 -2.00
C MET A 77 -5.94 -12.47 -1.74
N GLU A 78 -5.07 -11.73 -1.05
CA GLU A 78 -3.65 -12.06 -0.79
C GLU A 78 -2.78 -12.21 -2.05
N ASP A 79 -3.22 -11.64 -3.17
CA ASP A 79 -2.44 -11.54 -4.41
C ASP A 79 -1.47 -10.34 -4.33
N PHE A 80 -0.56 -10.35 -3.38
CA PHE A 80 0.22 -9.18 -2.98
C PHE A 80 1.04 -8.56 -4.10
N SER A 81 1.64 -9.36 -4.96
CA SER A 81 2.39 -8.84 -6.13
C SER A 81 1.52 -8.05 -7.09
N LEU A 82 0.26 -8.49 -7.31
CA LEU A 82 -0.71 -7.78 -8.14
C LEU A 82 -1.22 -6.51 -7.42
N ALA A 83 -1.40 -6.57 -6.10
CA ALA A 83 -1.78 -5.42 -5.30
C ALA A 83 -0.73 -4.31 -5.38
N ILE A 84 0.56 -4.61 -5.18
CA ILE A 84 1.67 -3.66 -5.28
C ILE A 84 1.66 -3.01 -6.67
N LYS A 85 1.62 -3.83 -7.73
CA LYS A 85 1.59 -3.32 -9.11
C LYS A 85 0.41 -2.40 -9.37
N ALA A 86 -0.78 -2.73 -8.88
CA ALA A 86 -1.98 -1.92 -9.07
C ALA A 86 -1.87 -0.59 -8.32
N PHE A 87 -1.36 -0.58 -7.09
CA PHE A 87 -1.12 0.65 -6.33
C PHE A 87 -0.05 1.54 -6.98
N ASP A 88 1.02 0.96 -7.53
CA ASP A 88 2.03 1.73 -8.27
C ASP A 88 1.46 2.35 -9.54
N MET A 89 0.62 1.61 -10.28
CA MET A 89 -0.09 2.16 -11.44
C MET A 89 -1.03 3.30 -11.02
N SER A 90 -1.75 3.14 -9.92
CA SER A 90 -2.61 4.19 -9.36
C SER A 90 -1.83 5.45 -9.02
N ARG A 91 -0.65 5.29 -8.36
CA ARG A 91 0.27 6.38 -8.02
C ARG A 91 0.76 7.11 -9.27
N ASN A 92 1.21 6.37 -10.28
CA ASN A 92 1.72 6.93 -11.54
C ASN A 92 0.65 7.67 -12.35
N MET A 93 -0.63 7.32 -12.17
CA MET A 93 -1.78 8.01 -12.75
C MET A 93 -2.29 9.18 -11.89
N GLY A 94 -1.60 9.52 -10.79
CA GLY A 94 -1.82 10.74 -10.02
C GLY A 94 -2.85 10.62 -8.89
N ILE A 95 -3.09 9.42 -8.33
CA ILE A 95 -3.84 9.31 -7.07
C ILE A 95 -3.10 10.06 -5.96
N SER A 96 -3.82 10.76 -5.09
CA SER A 96 -3.18 11.48 -3.99
C SER A 96 -2.62 10.53 -2.94
N ASN A 97 -1.47 10.89 -2.35
CA ASN A 97 -0.88 10.13 -1.24
C ASN A 97 -1.83 10.03 -0.03
N GLN A 98 -2.67 11.03 0.21
CA GLN A 98 -3.66 10.97 1.28
C GLN A 98 -4.65 9.79 1.13
N ILE A 99 -4.94 9.38 -0.11
CA ILE A 99 -5.82 8.25 -0.42
C ILE A 99 -5.02 6.95 -0.47
N LEU A 100 -3.82 6.97 -1.05
CA LEU A 100 -3.02 5.78 -1.30
C LEU A 100 -2.31 5.26 -0.05
N SER A 101 -1.73 6.14 0.80
CA SER A 101 -0.94 5.72 1.96
C SER A 101 -1.71 4.82 2.95
N PRO A 102 -2.98 5.08 3.30
CA PRO A 102 -3.73 4.16 4.16
C PRO A 102 -3.93 2.76 3.53
N GLU A 103 -4.06 2.68 2.20
CA GLU A 103 -4.23 1.40 1.52
C GLU A 103 -2.90 0.63 1.42
N LEU A 104 -1.77 1.34 1.26
CA LEU A 104 -0.45 0.72 1.34
C LEU A 104 -0.17 0.17 2.74
N SER A 105 -0.52 0.91 3.81
CA SER A 105 -0.36 0.40 5.18
C SER A 105 -1.21 -0.85 5.45
N LYS A 106 -2.41 -0.94 4.87
CA LYS A 106 -3.23 -2.17 4.93
C LYS A 106 -2.57 -3.33 4.18
N LEU A 107 -2.00 -3.06 3.00
CA LEU A 107 -1.26 -4.05 2.22
C LEU A 107 -0.04 -4.55 3.00
N GLU A 108 0.77 -3.66 3.55
CA GLU A 108 1.92 -4.01 4.39
C GLU A 108 1.50 -4.90 5.56
N THR A 109 0.45 -4.51 6.29
CA THR A 109 -0.08 -5.31 7.40
C THR A 109 -0.54 -6.70 6.95
N ALA A 110 -1.22 -6.81 5.80
CA ALA A 110 -1.66 -8.09 5.26
C ALA A 110 -0.49 -8.98 4.87
N ILE A 111 0.54 -8.42 4.21
CA ILE A 111 1.76 -9.15 3.84
C ILE A 111 2.49 -9.64 5.09
N ILE A 112 2.68 -8.78 6.10
CA ILE A 112 3.34 -9.13 7.35
C ILE A 112 2.60 -10.27 8.05
N THR A 113 1.28 -10.15 8.18
CA THR A 113 0.45 -11.19 8.82
C THR A 113 0.58 -12.52 8.08
N SER A 114 0.54 -12.50 6.76
CA SER A 114 0.70 -13.70 5.94
C SER A 114 2.12 -14.29 6.06
N ALA A 115 3.16 -13.46 6.11
CA ALA A 115 4.56 -13.90 6.29
C ALA A 115 4.79 -14.50 7.68
N VAL A 116 4.17 -13.94 8.73
CA VAL A 116 4.23 -14.52 10.08
C VAL A 116 3.60 -15.91 10.10
N GLY A 117 2.42 -16.09 9.48
CA GLY A 117 1.80 -17.40 9.34
C GLY A 117 2.65 -18.41 8.57
N ASP A 118 3.35 -17.98 7.52
CA ASP A 118 4.32 -18.83 6.80
C ASP A 118 5.50 -19.24 7.71
N ASN A 119 6.04 -18.31 8.51
CA ASN A 119 7.12 -18.63 9.45
C ASN A 119 6.64 -19.61 10.54
N GLU A 120 5.43 -19.45 11.06
CA GLU A 120 4.84 -20.35 12.06
C GLU A 120 4.63 -21.79 11.53
N THR A 121 4.38 -21.89 10.22
CA THR A 121 4.21 -23.18 9.53
C THR A 121 5.50 -23.68 8.86
N GLU A 122 6.64 -23.07 9.17
CA GLU A 122 7.97 -23.41 8.62
C GLU A 122 8.09 -23.23 7.09
N ASN A 123 7.17 -22.46 6.49
CA ASN A 123 7.21 -22.11 5.08
C ASN A 123 8.13 -20.89 4.85
N PHE A 124 9.36 -21.00 5.35
CA PHE A 124 10.33 -19.91 5.43
C PHE A 124 10.66 -19.27 4.08
N SER A 125 10.61 -20.03 3.00
CA SER A 125 10.88 -19.50 1.65
C SER A 125 9.83 -18.48 1.22
N GLU A 126 8.53 -18.74 1.48
CA GLU A 126 7.46 -17.78 1.18
C GLU A 126 7.47 -16.62 2.14
N ALA A 127 7.74 -16.85 3.44
CA ALA A 127 7.93 -15.79 4.41
C ALA A 127 9.03 -14.80 3.99
N ALA A 128 10.19 -15.29 3.54
CA ALA A 128 11.30 -14.46 3.07
C ALA A 128 10.87 -13.54 1.91
N LYS A 129 10.16 -14.11 0.92
CA LYS A 129 9.67 -13.33 -0.24
C LYS A 129 8.67 -12.25 0.17
N LYS A 130 7.71 -12.60 1.04
CA LYS A 130 6.69 -11.66 1.53
C LYS A 130 7.33 -10.53 2.35
N LEU A 131 8.25 -10.84 3.26
CA LEU A 131 8.97 -9.82 4.05
C LEU A 131 9.80 -8.89 3.15
N LYS A 132 10.42 -9.42 2.08
CA LYS A 132 11.09 -8.60 1.08
C LYS A 132 10.12 -7.66 0.36
N MET A 133 8.87 -8.09 0.05
CA MET A 133 7.85 -7.21 -0.52
C MET A 133 7.53 -6.05 0.41
N VAL A 134 7.45 -6.25 1.73
CA VAL A 134 7.24 -5.17 2.70
C VAL A 134 8.36 -4.15 2.62
N TYR A 135 9.62 -4.60 2.60
CA TYR A 135 10.76 -3.71 2.41
C TYR A 135 10.63 -2.91 1.11
N ASP A 136 10.27 -3.57 0.00
CA ASP A 136 10.20 -2.92 -1.33
C ASP A 136 9.09 -1.87 -1.44
N ILE A 137 8.04 -1.94 -0.63
CA ILE A 137 6.98 -0.93 -0.60
C ILE A 137 7.53 0.42 -0.09
N ASN A 138 8.35 0.40 0.93
CA ASN A 138 9.00 1.60 1.48
C ASN A 138 10.38 1.29 2.08
N PRO A 139 11.45 1.24 1.26
CA PRO A 139 12.78 0.83 1.71
C PRO A 139 13.41 1.72 2.79
N GLU A 140 12.95 2.97 2.93
CA GLU A 140 13.50 3.89 3.94
C GLU A 140 12.95 3.60 5.35
N ILE A 141 11.71 3.15 5.43
CA ILE A 141 11.01 2.88 6.70
C ILE A 141 11.08 1.40 7.08
N ASN A 142 11.00 0.50 6.09
CA ASN A 142 10.79 -0.93 6.27
C ASN A 142 12.10 -1.75 6.28
N GLN A 143 13.24 -1.15 6.67
CA GLN A 143 14.55 -1.81 6.64
C GLN A 143 14.61 -3.08 7.47
N GLU A 144 13.92 -3.12 8.60
CA GLU A 144 13.88 -4.29 9.48
C GLU A 144 13.27 -5.53 8.80
N TYR A 145 12.30 -5.33 7.89
CA TYR A 145 11.69 -6.45 7.16
C TYR A 145 12.65 -7.10 6.17
N LEU A 146 13.65 -6.36 5.65
CA LEU A 146 14.73 -6.95 4.88
C LEU A 146 15.61 -7.88 5.75
N TYR A 147 15.86 -7.51 7.01
CA TYR A 147 16.57 -8.38 7.95
C TYR A 147 15.76 -9.64 8.28
N TYR A 148 14.45 -9.51 8.52
CA TYR A 148 13.59 -10.67 8.75
C TYR A 148 13.48 -11.55 7.49
N ALA A 149 13.46 -10.97 6.29
CA ALA A 149 13.51 -11.71 5.04
C ALA A 149 14.81 -12.52 4.90
N ALA A 150 15.96 -11.91 5.22
CA ALA A 150 17.25 -12.59 5.23
C ALA A 150 17.28 -13.76 6.23
N SER A 151 16.76 -13.55 7.44
CA SER A 151 16.66 -14.59 8.48
C SER A 151 15.76 -15.74 8.04
N SER A 152 14.60 -15.47 7.43
CA SER A 152 13.71 -16.49 6.88
C SER A 152 14.36 -17.25 5.72
N ALA A 153 15.15 -16.58 4.87
CA ALA A 153 15.91 -17.22 3.82
C ALA A 153 16.98 -18.19 4.37
N VAL A 154 17.65 -17.83 5.49
CA VAL A 154 18.55 -18.75 6.19
C VAL A 154 17.79 -19.98 6.70
N ASN A 155 16.63 -19.78 7.33
CA ASN A 155 15.81 -20.87 7.86
C ASN A 155 15.28 -21.81 6.75
N SER A 156 15.04 -21.26 5.54
CA SER A 156 14.68 -22.06 4.36
C SER A 156 15.87 -22.78 3.71
N MET A 157 17.09 -22.57 4.22
CA MET A 157 18.36 -23.06 3.66
C MET A 157 18.68 -22.47 2.27
N ASP A 158 18.00 -21.40 1.86
CA ASP A 158 18.36 -20.65 0.65
C ASP A 158 19.44 -19.61 0.97
N TYR A 159 20.67 -20.11 1.09
CA TYR A 159 21.81 -19.28 1.48
C TYR A 159 22.19 -18.25 0.40
N ASN A 160 21.85 -18.50 -0.86
CA ASN A 160 22.07 -17.52 -1.93
C ASN A 160 21.16 -16.31 -1.76
N LEU A 161 19.88 -16.56 -1.53
CA LEU A 161 18.89 -15.50 -1.26
C LEU A 161 19.22 -14.76 0.04
N ALA A 162 19.60 -15.49 1.10
CA ALA A 162 20.02 -14.90 2.36
C ALA A 162 21.22 -13.95 2.16
N LEU A 163 22.22 -14.39 1.41
CA LEU A 163 23.40 -13.56 1.10
C LEU A 163 23.01 -12.32 0.33
N GLU A 164 22.14 -12.42 -0.67
CA GLU A 164 21.63 -11.26 -1.43
C GLU A 164 21.01 -10.21 -0.47
N TYR A 165 20.13 -10.65 0.44
CA TYR A 165 19.46 -9.74 1.36
C TYR A 165 20.42 -9.15 2.40
N TYR A 166 21.38 -9.91 2.93
CA TYR A 166 22.41 -9.38 3.82
C TYR A 166 23.37 -8.39 3.13
N LEU A 167 23.66 -8.58 1.85
CA LEU A 167 24.43 -7.60 1.09
C LEU A 167 23.66 -6.29 0.91
N LEU A 168 22.36 -6.36 0.61
CA LEU A 168 21.50 -5.17 0.57
C LEU A 168 21.47 -4.46 1.92
N LEU A 169 21.35 -5.17 3.04
CA LEU A 169 21.41 -4.59 4.39
C LEU A 169 22.75 -3.90 4.66
N SER A 170 23.85 -4.50 4.21
CA SER A 170 25.18 -3.90 4.30
C SER A 170 25.29 -2.61 3.48
N ASP A 171 24.76 -2.62 2.25
CA ASP A 171 24.79 -1.46 1.35
C ASP A 171 24.02 -0.26 1.90
N ILE A 172 22.85 -0.51 2.54
CA ILE A 172 22.06 0.53 3.19
C ILE A 172 22.57 0.86 4.62
N LYS A 173 23.64 0.19 5.07
CA LYS A 173 24.24 0.36 6.41
C LYS A 173 23.24 0.13 7.54
N TYR A 174 22.38 -0.87 7.41
CA TYR A 174 21.42 -1.23 8.44
C TYR A 174 22.14 -1.84 9.65
N GLU A 175 22.04 -1.19 10.79
CA GLU A 175 22.72 -1.62 12.02
C GLU A 175 21.83 -2.48 12.93
N GLY A 176 20.51 -2.52 12.66
CA GLY A 176 19.55 -3.24 13.49
C GLY A 176 19.38 -2.66 14.90
N ILE A 177 19.81 -1.41 15.10
CA ILE A 177 19.72 -0.71 16.36
C ILE A 177 18.51 0.22 16.31
N GLU A 178 17.61 0.04 17.25
CA GLU A 178 16.48 0.95 17.48
C GLU A 178 16.75 1.73 18.77
N THR A 179 16.79 3.06 18.66
CA THR A 179 16.89 3.91 19.85
C THR A 179 15.50 4.03 20.48
N LYS A 180 15.36 3.53 21.72
CA LYS A 180 14.14 3.64 22.48
C LYS A 180 14.28 4.76 23.51
N PHE A 181 13.25 5.59 23.60
CA PHE A 181 13.21 6.71 24.50
C PHE A 181 12.30 6.39 25.70
N TYR A 182 12.78 6.61 26.90
CA TYR A 182 12.03 6.41 28.13
C TYR A 182 12.05 7.67 28.97
N ILE A 183 10.93 7.96 29.65
CA ILE A 183 10.81 9.07 30.56
C ILE A 183 9.88 8.69 31.73
N THR A 184 10.13 9.22 32.90
CA THR A 184 9.30 8.95 34.08
C THR A 184 8.31 10.09 34.29
N GLU A 185 7.00 9.79 34.34
CA GLU A 185 5.99 10.74 34.75
C GLU A 185 6.09 11.02 36.26
N VAL A 186 6.26 12.27 36.64
CA VAL A 186 6.49 12.66 38.06
C VAL A 186 5.25 12.37 38.93
N ALA A 187 4.04 12.56 38.36
CA ALA A 187 2.80 12.39 39.10
C ALA A 187 2.51 10.94 39.49
N SER A 188 2.82 9.99 38.63
CA SER A 188 2.59 8.55 38.88
C SER A 188 3.82 7.78 39.26
N GLY A 189 5.02 8.32 39.03
CA GLY A 189 6.29 7.60 39.14
C GLY A 189 6.49 6.49 38.10
N SER A 190 5.62 6.41 37.10
CA SER A 190 5.66 5.38 36.08
C SER A 190 6.62 5.75 34.95
N GLU A 191 7.40 4.77 34.47
CA GLU A 191 8.22 4.90 33.29
C GLU A 191 7.36 4.68 32.04
N ILE A 192 7.51 5.55 31.05
CA ILE A 192 6.76 5.56 29.80
C ILE A 192 7.74 5.45 28.64
N GLU A 193 7.48 4.56 27.68
CA GLU A 193 8.20 4.50 26.41
C GLU A 193 7.61 5.55 25.45
N ILE A 194 8.49 6.35 24.82
CA ILE A 194 8.13 7.41 23.89
C ILE A 194 8.58 6.98 22.49
N ASN A 195 7.65 6.92 21.56
CA ASN A 195 7.88 6.43 20.19
C ASN A 195 8.44 7.48 19.23
N SER A 196 8.71 8.69 19.69
CA SER A 196 9.16 9.81 18.85
C SER A 196 10.24 10.62 19.56
N GLU A 197 11.40 10.75 18.92
CA GLU A 197 12.48 11.61 19.40
C GLU A 197 12.02 13.06 19.61
N THR A 198 11.17 13.58 18.71
CA THR A 198 10.63 14.94 18.83
C THR A 198 9.77 15.09 20.08
N GLU A 199 8.90 14.12 20.36
CA GLU A 199 8.08 14.10 21.56
C GLU A 199 8.94 13.96 22.82
N PHE A 200 9.90 13.03 22.82
CA PHE A 200 10.87 12.86 23.90
C PHE A 200 11.60 14.16 24.23
N ASN A 201 12.10 14.87 23.22
CA ASN A 201 12.78 16.15 23.39
C ASN A 201 11.88 17.29 23.90
N LEU A 202 10.57 17.21 23.68
CA LEU A 202 9.58 18.11 24.27
C LEU A 202 9.32 17.78 25.74
N LEU A 203 9.06 16.50 26.04
CA LEU A 203 8.75 16.03 27.40
C LEU A 203 9.93 16.20 28.35
N LYS A 204 11.16 15.96 27.86
CA LYS A 204 12.42 16.20 28.60
C LYS A 204 12.57 17.63 29.14
N LYS A 205 11.86 18.61 28.57
CA LYS A 205 11.85 20.01 29.00
C LYS A 205 10.71 20.34 29.96
N SER A 206 9.75 19.45 30.13
CA SER A 206 8.62 19.63 31.04
C SER A 206 9.01 19.23 32.45
N LYS A 207 8.45 19.94 33.44
CA LYS A 207 8.63 19.60 34.88
C LYS A 207 7.77 18.41 35.32
N ASP A 208 6.85 17.99 34.46
CA ASP A 208 5.96 16.86 34.75
C ASP A 208 6.63 15.52 34.49
N TYR A 209 7.84 15.53 33.92
CA TYR A 209 8.63 14.35 33.58
C TYR A 209 10.06 14.42 34.11
N SER A 210 10.64 13.27 34.37
CA SER A 210 11.99 13.11 34.93
C SER A 210 12.69 11.87 34.35
N ASN A 211 13.97 11.67 34.66
CA ASN A 211 14.77 10.50 34.28
C ASN A 211 14.69 10.15 32.76
N PRO A 212 14.96 11.10 31.83
CA PRO A 212 15.03 10.77 30.43
C PRO A 212 16.18 9.78 30.16
N ARG A 213 15.87 8.70 29.34
CA ARG A 213 16.84 7.68 28.90
C ARG A 213 16.66 7.38 27.42
N GLU A 214 17.76 7.11 26.74
CA GLU A 214 17.87 6.67 25.34
C GLU A 214 18.52 5.28 25.31
#